data_0da97f7b9c1c3b0d8e3adad031811088
#
_entry.id   0da97f7b9c1c3b0d8e3adad031811088
#
_cell.length_a   1.000
_cell.length_b   1.000
_cell.length_c   1.000
_cell.angle_alpha   90.00
_cell.angle_beta   90.00
_cell.angle_gamma   90.00
#
_symmetry.space_group_name_H-M   'P 1'
#
loop_
_entity.id
_entity.type
_entity.pdbx_description
1 polymer ?
#
loop_
_entity_poly.entity_id
_entity_poly.type
_entity_poly.pdbx_seq_one_letter_code
_entity_poly.pdbx_strand_id
1 'polypeptide(L)'
;MATLLSGALVLAWPIAAQQPGPLPPPPAGSTPPPVVAPRKDVAPRVAQRDASSEISTAPPKVPVEQIIQQFAAREEEFRKERDHYTYTQTFSIQTIDENGMPDGEYRMTSDILFTPDGKRFEKVTDAPAPTLQRISLSQQDLDDLEHVQPFVLTTTELPKYNVAYVGHQQLDELGTYIFDVAPKTIEKNQRYFQGRVWVEDRDLEIVKTDGKAVPDIKKKGSENVFPRFETFRENIEGHYWFPTYTRSNDTLHFSTGDVAIRMMVRYANYKRFGVTIKLGTATEVKPDKP
;
A
#
# COMPACT_ATOMS: atom_id res chain seq x y z
N MET A 1 -1.10 14.36 -73.62
CA MET A 1 -1.97 14.52 -72.42
C MET A 1 -1.09 14.93 -71.31
N ALA A 2 -1.17 16.21 -70.90
CA ALA A 2 -0.34 16.84 -69.90
C ALA A 2 -1.06 16.85 -68.55
N THR A 3 -0.40 16.35 -67.51
CA THR A 3 -0.89 16.33 -66.14
C THR A 3 -0.13 17.40 -65.35
N LEU A 4 -0.83 18.44 -64.95
CA LEU A 4 -0.35 19.53 -64.08
C LEU A 4 -0.22 19.10 -62.66
N LEU A 5 0.98 19.20 -62.06
CA LEU A 5 1.18 19.14 -60.61
C LEU A 5 1.05 20.54 -60.03
N SER A 6 0.02 20.74 -59.19
CA SER A 6 -0.10 21.91 -58.33
C SER A 6 0.69 21.73 -57.05
N GLY A 7 1.77 22.47 -56.88
CA GLY A 7 2.52 22.58 -55.63
C GLY A 7 1.89 23.62 -54.71
N ALA A 8 1.46 23.24 -53.50
CA ALA A 8 1.03 24.17 -52.46
C ALA A 8 2.26 24.61 -51.65
N LEU A 9 2.59 25.89 -51.71
CA LEU A 9 3.65 26.53 -50.93
C LEU A 9 3.10 26.88 -49.55
N VAL A 10 3.53 26.18 -48.51
CA VAL A 10 3.18 26.50 -47.11
C VAL A 10 4.23 27.49 -46.60
N LEU A 11 3.80 28.75 -46.45
CA LEU A 11 4.58 29.80 -45.78
C LEU A 11 4.50 29.61 -44.27
N ALA A 12 5.58 29.16 -43.66
CA ALA A 12 5.77 29.15 -42.21
C ALA A 12 6.17 30.54 -41.71
N TRP A 13 5.33 31.15 -40.90
CA TRP A 13 5.67 32.37 -40.18
C TRP A 13 6.45 31.98 -38.90
N PRO A 14 7.54 32.68 -38.53
CA PRO A 14 8.18 32.45 -37.24
C PRO A 14 7.35 33.07 -36.13
N ILE A 15 6.88 32.26 -35.21
CA ILE A 15 6.32 32.71 -33.94
C ILE A 15 7.46 33.21 -33.07
N ALA A 16 7.60 34.56 -32.98
CA ALA A 16 8.52 35.18 -32.03
C ALA A 16 7.97 34.89 -30.58
N ALA A 17 8.70 34.08 -29.82
CA ALA A 17 8.44 33.91 -28.40
C ALA A 17 8.68 35.25 -27.67
N GLN A 18 7.63 35.90 -27.21
CA GLN A 18 7.75 37.06 -26.33
C GLN A 18 8.23 36.58 -24.97
N GLN A 19 9.40 37.03 -24.56
CA GLN A 19 9.88 36.87 -23.19
C GLN A 19 8.98 37.66 -22.24
N PRO A 20 8.52 37.09 -21.12
CA PRO A 20 7.82 37.85 -20.09
C PRO A 20 8.73 38.95 -19.56
N GLY A 21 8.26 40.20 -19.59
CA GLY A 21 8.98 41.32 -18.98
C GLY A 21 9.11 41.15 -17.46
N PRO A 22 10.05 41.90 -16.83
CA PRO A 22 10.23 41.84 -15.39
C PRO A 22 8.95 42.26 -14.65
N LEU A 23 8.59 41.47 -13.64
CA LEU A 23 7.44 41.75 -12.77
C LEU A 23 7.60 43.12 -12.06
N PRO A 24 6.52 43.91 -11.91
CA PRO A 24 6.59 45.14 -11.15
C PRO A 24 6.96 44.87 -9.68
N PRO A 25 7.69 45.79 -9.02
CA PRO A 25 8.05 45.64 -7.60
C PRO A 25 6.78 45.62 -6.73
N PRO A 26 6.77 44.84 -5.63
CA PRO A 26 5.64 44.78 -4.71
C PRO A 26 5.41 46.15 -4.04
N PRO A 27 4.17 46.48 -3.69
CA PRO A 27 3.86 47.75 -3.04
C PRO A 27 4.58 47.84 -1.68
N ALA A 28 5.18 48.96 -1.41
CA ALA A 28 5.87 49.25 -0.15
C ALA A 28 4.86 49.21 1.01
N GLY A 29 5.00 48.25 1.92
CA GLY A 29 4.16 48.12 3.12
C GLY A 29 3.66 46.75 3.49
N SER A 30 3.88 45.69 2.68
CA SER A 30 3.52 44.33 3.06
C SER A 30 4.67 43.69 3.84
N THR A 31 4.47 43.52 5.14
CA THR A 31 5.30 42.60 5.95
C THR A 31 5.24 41.22 5.37
N PRO A 32 6.36 40.57 5.04
CA PRO A 32 6.32 39.21 4.57
C PRO A 32 5.71 38.30 5.66
N PRO A 33 4.87 37.32 5.27
CA PRO A 33 4.38 36.35 6.24
C PRO A 33 5.59 35.65 6.90
N PRO A 34 5.47 35.25 8.18
CA PRO A 34 6.55 34.58 8.87
C PRO A 34 6.96 33.34 8.05
N VAL A 35 8.25 33.26 7.73
CA VAL A 35 8.84 32.09 7.10
C VAL A 35 8.67 30.95 8.10
N VAL A 36 7.67 30.10 7.85
CA VAL A 36 7.54 28.83 8.56
C VAL A 36 8.77 28.03 8.15
N ALA A 37 9.72 27.88 9.06
CA ALA A 37 10.86 26.99 8.87
C ALA A 37 10.31 25.63 8.41
N PRO A 38 10.94 24.97 7.41
CA PRO A 38 10.54 23.64 7.03
C PRO A 38 10.55 22.79 8.29
N ARG A 39 9.41 22.20 8.64
CA ARG A 39 9.35 21.18 9.69
C ARG A 39 10.37 20.15 9.26
N LYS A 40 11.41 19.96 10.08
CA LYS A 40 12.29 18.81 9.95
C LYS A 40 11.35 17.62 9.82
N ASP A 41 11.44 16.91 8.71
CA ASP A 41 10.78 15.63 8.54
C ASP A 41 11.11 14.83 9.80
N VAL A 42 10.13 14.72 10.69
CA VAL A 42 10.20 13.77 11.77
C VAL A 42 10.13 12.44 11.04
N ALA A 43 11.29 11.81 10.88
CA ALA A 43 11.34 10.44 10.40
C ALA A 43 10.31 9.66 11.22
N PRO A 44 9.40 8.93 10.56
CA PRO A 44 8.37 8.20 11.30
C PRO A 44 9.10 7.35 12.35
N ARG A 45 8.66 7.41 13.58
CA ARG A 45 9.17 6.62 14.72
C ARG A 45 8.96 5.11 14.56
N VAL A 46 9.00 4.61 13.33
CA VAL A 46 8.80 3.19 13.00
C VAL A 46 9.99 2.32 13.38
N ALA A 47 11.17 2.91 13.58
CA ALA A 47 12.41 2.14 13.80
C ALA A 47 12.65 1.66 15.25
N GLN A 48 11.79 1.97 16.21
CA GLN A 48 11.96 1.60 17.62
C GLN A 48 10.82 0.75 18.20
N ARG A 49 9.95 0.17 17.36
CA ARG A 49 8.79 -0.62 17.82
C ARG A 49 9.10 -2.10 18.15
N ASP A 50 10.34 -2.47 18.31
CA ASP A 50 10.73 -3.87 18.62
C ASP A 50 10.92 -4.15 20.12
N ALA A 51 10.43 -3.30 21.02
CA ALA A 51 10.31 -3.67 22.43
C ALA A 51 9.12 -4.63 22.56
N SER A 52 9.30 -5.89 22.12
CA SER A 52 8.31 -6.93 22.27
C SER A 52 8.15 -7.24 23.75
N SER A 53 7.02 -6.92 24.34
CA SER A 53 6.61 -7.51 25.60
C SER A 53 6.56 -9.04 25.42
N GLU A 54 6.82 -9.78 26.49
CA GLU A 54 6.76 -11.24 26.48
C GLU A 54 5.38 -11.72 26.04
N ILE A 55 5.34 -12.77 25.20
CA ILE A 55 4.08 -13.38 24.77
C ILE A 55 3.52 -14.20 25.93
N SER A 56 2.35 -13.83 26.42
CA SER A 56 1.60 -14.60 27.41
C SER A 56 0.82 -15.70 26.68
N THR A 57 1.10 -16.95 27.01
CA THR A 57 0.38 -18.12 26.47
C THR A 57 -0.89 -18.45 27.25
N ALA A 58 -1.29 -17.61 28.22
CA ALA A 58 -2.52 -17.80 28.95
C ALA A 58 -3.73 -17.82 28.01
N PRO A 59 -4.72 -18.68 28.26
CA PRO A 59 -5.94 -18.71 27.46
C PRO A 59 -6.67 -17.38 27.58
N PRO A 60 -7.27 -16.88 26.50
CA PRO A 60 -8.04 -15.64 26.53
C PRO A 60 -9.34 -15.83 27.35
N LYS A 61 -9.90 -14.72 27.81
CA LYS A 61 -11.17 -14.73 28.56
C LYS A 61 -12.38 -15.13 27.70
N VAL A 62 -12.28 -14.91 26.41
CA VAL A 62 -13.27 -15.24 25.39
C VAL A 62 -12.80 -16.50 24.65
N PRO A 63 -13.70 -17.43 24.28
CA PRO A 63 -13.31 -18.60 23.49
C PRO A 63 -12.56 -18.22 22.23
N VAL A 64 -11.45 -18.92 21.94
CA VAL A 64 -10.58 -18.63 20.79
C VAL A 64 -11.35 -18.62 19.47
N GLU A 65 -12.25 -19.59 19.29
CA GLU A 65 -13.10 -19.70 18.10
C GLU A 65 -14.00 -18.48 17.92
N GLN A 66 -14.50 -17.91 19.02
CA GLN A 66 -15.32 -16.69 18.98
C GLN A 66 -14.47 -15.49 18.57
N ILE A 67 -13.24 -15.36 19.08
CA ILE A 67 -12.31 -14.29 18.67
C ILE A 67 -12.05 -14.40 17.17
N ILE A 68 -11.75 -15.62 16.68
CA ILE A 68 -11.47 -15.85 15.25
C ILE A 68 -12.66 -15.44 14.37
N GLN A 69 -13.87 -15.83 14.76
CA GLN A 69 -15.07 -15.47 13.99
C GLN A 69 -15.34 -13.97 14.01
N GLN A 70 -15.12 -13.30 15.14
CA GLN A 70 -15.35 -11.88 15.30
C GLN A 70 -14.33 -11.07 14.49
N PHE A 71 -13.04 -11.39 14.58
CA PHE A 71 -12.06 -10.64 13.80
C PHE A 71 -12.21 -10.90 12.29
N ALA A 72 -12.57 -12.11 11.87
CA ALA A 72 -12.84 -12.38 10.45
C ALA A 72 -14.06 -11.58 9.94
N ALA A 73 -15.07 -11.36 10.76
CA ALA A 73 -16.21 -10.50 10.44
C ALA A 73 -15.79 -9.02 10.32
N ARG A 74 -14.92 -8.53 11.23
CA ARG A 74 -14.38 -7.17 11.17
C ARG A 74 -13.49 -6.97 9.93
N GLU A 75 -12.66 -7.93 9.58
CA GLU A 75 -11.83 -7.91 8.36
C GLU A 75 -12.71 -7.95 7.07
N GLU A 76 -13.88 -8.59 7.12
CA GLU A 76 -14.86 -8.54 6.03
C GLU A 76 -15.46 -7.14 5.86
N GLU A 77 -15.79 -6.46 6.98
CA GLU A 77 -16.25 -5.06 6.99
C GLU A 77 -15.14 -4.13 6.48
N PHE A 78 -13.94 -4.25 7.03
CA PHE A 78 -12.77 -3.49 6.59
C PHE A 78 -12.52 -3.63 5.08
N ARG A 79 -12.57 -4.86 4.53
CA ARG A 79 -12.37 -5.09 3.11
C ARG A 79 -13.38 -4.31 2.25
N LYS A 80 -14.66 -4.30 2.66
CA LYS A 80 -15.71 -3.55 1.95
C LYS A 80 -15.51 -2.05 2.04
N GLU A 81 -15.13 -1.55 3.22
CA GLU A 81 -14.87 -0.12 3.42
C GLU A 81 -13.61 0.36 2.72
N ARG A 82 -12.56 -0.47 2.68
CA ARG A 82 -11.30 -0.15 1.98
C ARG A 82 -11.55 0.24 0.53
N ASP A 83 -12.47 -0.40 -0.15
CA ASP A 83 -12.81 -0.14 -1.55
C ASP A 83 -13.45 1.26 -1.74
N HIS A 84 -13.82 1.96 -0.66
CA HIS A 84 -14.27 3.35 -0.65
C HIS A 84 -13.15 4.37 -0.38
N TYR A 85 -11.89 3.94 -0.28
CA TYR A 85 -10.76 4.82 -0.04
C TYR A 85 -9.82 4.86 -1.23
N THR A 86 -9.22 6.02 -1.45
CA THR A 86 -8.03 6.17 -2.29
C THR A 86 -6.82 6.37 -1.40
N TYR A 87 -5.65 6.00 -1.88
CA TYR A 87 -4.40 6.22 -1.15
C TYR A 87 -3.21 6.27 -2.10
N THR A 88 -2.11 6.84 -1.63
CA THR A 88 -0.82 6.83 -2.33
C THR A 88 0.03 5.69 -1.81
N GLN A 89 0.54 4.84 -2.70
CA GLN A 89 1.47 3.75 -2.39
C GLN A 89 2.85 4.10 -2.95
N THR A 90 3.88 4.09 -2.09
CA THR A 90 5.28 4.19 -2.53
C THR A 90 5.97 2.87 -2.23
N PHE A 91 6.37 2.16 -3.28
CA PHE A 91 7.13 0.93 -3.22
C PHE A 91 8.60 1.21 -3.53
N SER A 92 9.50 0.61 -2.76
CA SER A 92 10.95 0.63 -3.00
C SER A 92 11.55 -0.73 -2.64
N ILE A 93 12.41 -1.24 -3.51
CA ILE A 93 13.28 -2.37 -3.23
C ILE A 93 14.71 -2.02 -3.60
N GLN A 94 15.63 -2.35 -2.70
CA GLN A 94 17.07 -2.12 -2.84
C GLN A 94 17.81 -3.44 -2.74
N THR A 95 18.85 -3.60 -3.54
CA THR A 95 19.90 -4.59 -3.30
C THR A 95 20.99 -3.95 -2.43
N ILE A 96 21.54 -4.74 -1.50
CA ILE A 96 22.46 -4.26 -0.46
C ILE A 96 23.81 -4.94 -0.66
N ASP A 97 24.87 -4.16 -0.75
CA ASP A 97 26.23 -4.64 -0.90
C ASP A 97 26.81 -5.24 0.41
N GLU A 98 28.03 -5.74 0.35
CA GLU A 98 28.76 -6.35 1.49
C GLU A 98 29.04 -5.33 2.63
N ASN A 99 28.99 -4.02 2.35
CA ASN A 99 29.18 -2.96 3.33
C ASN A 99 27.83 -2.49 3.95
N GLY A 100 26.71 -3.12 3.56
CA GLY A 100 25.39 -2.73 4.02
C GLY A 100 24.79 -1.51 3.30
N MET A 101 25.40 -1.08 2.19
CA MET A 101 24.94 0.07 1.42
C MET A 101 24.11 -0.36 0.20
N PRO A 102 23.08 0.43 -0.18
CA PRO A 102 22.34 0.16 -1.40
C PRO A 102 23.23 0.28 -2.65
N ASP A 103 23.23 -0.72 -3.52
CA ASP A 103 23.94 -0.74 -4.82
C ASP A 103 23.00 -0.83 -6.03
N GLY A 104 21.70 -0.86 -5.78
CA GLY A 104 20.66 -0.79 -6.81
C GLY A 104 19.29 -0.60 -6.18
N GLU A 105 18.39 0.07 -6.90
CA GLU A 105 17.04 0.36 -6.45
C GLU A 105 16.03 0.26 -7.62
N TYR A 106 14.83 -0.22 -7.29
CA TYR A 106 13.60 0.03 -8.03
C TYR A 106 12.65 0.77 -7.11
N ARG A 107 12.06 1.86 -7.59
CA ARG A 107 11.06 2.64 -6.85
C ARG A 107 9.89 3.01 -7.74
N MET A 108 8.69 2.98 -7.18
CA MET A 108 7.47 3.39 -7.84
C MET A 108 6.51 4.03 -6.84
N THR A 109 5.92 5.14 -7.23
CA THR A 109 4.84 5.79 -6.47
C THR A 109 3.60 5.81 -7.33
N SER A 110 2.48 5.39 -6.74
CA SER A 110 1.21 5.26 -7.42
C SER A 110 0.06 5.77 -6.56
N ASP A 111 -0.93 6.38 -7.19
CA ASP A 111 -2.24 6.58 -6.58
C ASP A 111 -3.09 5.34 -6.83
N ILE A 112 -3.63 4.79 -5.75
CA ILE A 112 -4.49 3.62 -5.78
C ILE A 112 -5.94 4.08 -5.65
N LEU A 113 -6.76 3.65 -6.59
CA LEU A 113 -8.18 3.98 -6.69
C LEU A 113 -8.98 2.68 -6.84
N PHE A 114 -10.24 2.74 -6.49
CA PHE A 114 -11.17 1.64 -6.72
C PHE A 114 -12.32 2.13 -7.60
N THR A 115 -12.72 1.31 -8.55
CA THR A 115 -13.90 1.56 -9.36
C THR A 115 -15.16 1.27 -8.55
N PRO A 116 -16.35 1.77 -8.96
CA PRO A 116 -17.60 1.50 -8.25
C PRO A 116 -17.95 0.01 -8.10
N ASP A 117 -17.40 -0.85 -8.97
CA ASP A 117 -17.51 -2.32 -8.90
C ASP A 117 -16.39 -2.98 -8.07
N GLY A 118 -15.60 -2.19 -7.31
CA GLY A 118 -14.58 -2.67 -6.38
C GLY A 118 -13.28 -3.13 -7.03
N LYS A 119 -13.06 -2.84 -8.32
CA LYS A 119 -11.79 -3.18 -8.97
C LYS A 119 -10.72 -2.15 -8.63
N ARG A 120 -9.57 -2.65 -8.21
CA ARG A 120 -8.37 -1.83 -7.96
C ARG A 120 -7.83 -1.28 -9.29
N PHE A 121 -7.57 0.01 -9.30
CA PHE A 121 -6.88 0.71 -10.37
C PHE A 121 -5.65 1.42 -9.82
N GLU A 122 -4.54 1.27 -10.50
CA GLU A 122 -3.27 1.89 -10.13
C GLU A 122 -2.84 2.92 -11.18
N LYS A 123 -2.66 4.16 -10.70
CA LYS A 123 -2.12 5.25 -11.52
C LYS A 123 -0.70 5.55 -11.05
N VAL A 124 0.29 5.14 -11.82
CA VAL A 124 1.69 5.46 -11.55
C VAL A 124 1.90 6.97 -11.69
N THR A 125 2.45 7.60 -10.65
CA THR A 125 2.72 9.05 -10.59
C THR A 125 4.21 9.35 -10.63
N ASP A 126 5.06 8.43 -10.15
CA ASP A 126 6.52 8.53 -10.22
C ASP A 126 7.14 7.13 -10.33
N ALA A 127 7.99 6.92 -11.33
CA ALA A 127 8.73 5.67 -11.52
C ALA A 127 10.07 5.98 -12.23
N PRO A 128 11.11 6.34 -11.47
CA PRO A 128 12.44 6.56 -12.04
C PRO A 128 12.99 5.27 -12.65
N ALA A 129 13.92 5.41 -13.61
CA ALA A 129 14.59 4.26 -14.21
C ALA A 129 15.24 3.39 -13.12
N PRO A 130 14.97 2.07 -13.09
CA PRO A 130 15.56 1.18 -12.09
C PRO A 130 17.07 1.05 -12.27
N THR A 131 17.77 0.95 -11.15
CA THR A 131 19.22 0.72 -11.11
C THR A 131 19.59 -0.69 -10.61
N LEU A 132 18.59 -1.55 -10.36
CA LEU A 132 18.82 -2.95 -9.99
C LEU A 132 19.59 -3.70 -11.06
N GLN A 133 20.67 -4.39 -10.66
CA GLN A 133 21.50 -5.19 -11.56
C GLN A 133 21.55 -6.66 -11.16
N ARG A 134 21.41 -6.96 -9.87
CA ARG A 134 21.57 -8.33 -9.32
C ARG A 134 20.27 -9.10 -9.23
N ILE A 135 19.14 -8.42 -9.26
CA ILE A 135 17.78 -9.00 -9.24
C ILE A 135 16.90 -8.34 -10.29
N SER A 136 15.84 -9.03 -10.70
CA SER A 136 14.76 -8.47 -11.50
C SER A 136 13.43 -8.80 -10.83
N LEU A 137 12.47 -7.88 -10.88
CA LEU A 137 11.12 -8.10 -10.42
C LEU A 137 10.33 -8.84 -11.48
N SER A 138 9.69 -9.92 -11.09
CA SER A 138 8.74 -10.66 -11.94
C SER A 138 7.32 -10.12 -11.75
N GLN A 139 6.43 -10.44 -12.69
CA GLN A 139 5.01 -10.11 -12.52
C GLN A 139 4.44 -10.73 -11.24
N GLN A 140 4.87 -11.94 -10.86
CA GLN A 140 4.42 -12.59 -9.64
C GLN A 140 4.83 -11.83 -8.37
N ASP A 141 6.00 -11.19 -8.35
CA ASP A 141 6.42 -10.36 -7.21
C ASP A 141 5.54 -9.13 -7.07
N LEU A 142 5.14 -8.51 -8.18
CA LEU A 142 4.20 -7.39 -8.19
C LEU A 142 2.79 -7.83 -7.75
N ASP A 143 2.33 -8.99 -8.19
CA ASP A 143 1.05 -9.57 -7.79
C ASP A 143 1.02 -9.89 -6.28
N ASP A 144 2.13 -10.39 -5.71
CA ASP A 144 2.24 -10.63 -4.27
C ASP A 144 2.20 -9.31 -3.47
N LEU A 145 2.81 -8.25 -4.00
CA LEU A 145 2.75 -6.91 -3.42
C LEU A 145 1.31 -6.37 -3.38
N GLU A 146 0.55 -6.63 -4.43
CA GLU A 146 -0.82 -6.14 -4.56
C GLU A 146 -1.83 -6.94 -3.72
N HIS A 147 -1.69 -8.27 -3.68
CA HIS A 147 -2.74 -9.17 -3.19
C HIS A 147 -2.39 -9.90 -1.89
N VAL A 148 -1.11 -10.18 -1.63
CA VAL A 148 -0.70 -10.98 -0.47
C VAL A 148 -0.21 -10.13 0.69
N GLN A 149 0.55 -9.07 0.41
CA GLN A 149 1.11 -8.24 1.48
C GLN A 149 0.05 -7.47 2.29
N PRO A 150 -0.98 -6.86 1.70
CA PRO A 150 -2.08 -6.26 2.44
C PRO A 150 -3.12 -7.31 2.89
N PHE A 151 -2.65 -8.37 3.54
CA PHE A 151 -3.44 -9.53 3.94
C PHE A 151 -4.65 -9.12 4.79
N VAL A 152 -5.80 -9.71 4.45
CA VAL A 152 -7.04 -9.69 5.22
C VAL A 152 -7.57 -11.12 5.36
N LEU A 153 -8.09 -11.49 6.54
CA LEU A 153 -8.68 -12.81 6.75
C LEU A 153 -10.17 -12.67 7.00
N THR A 154 -10.92 -12.63 5.91
CA THR A 154 -12.37 -12.46 5.95
C THR A 154 -13.10 -13.75 6.32
N THR A 155 -14.40 -13.65 6.65
CA THR A 155 -15.27 -14.81 6.89
C THR A 155 -15.32 -15.76 5.69
N THR A 156 -15.23 -15.24 4.47
CA THR A 156 -15.19 -16.01 3.22
C THR A 156 -13.87 -16.75 3.03
N GLU A 157 -12.75 -16.16 3.45
CA GLU A 157 -11.42 -16.77 3.34
C GLU A 157 -11.07 -17.70 4.50
N LEU A 158 -11.64 -17.47 5.69
CA LEU A 158 -11.38 -18.24 6.90
C LEU A 158 -11.43 -19.78 6.71
N PRO A 159 -12.40 -20.35 5.96
CA PRO A 159 -12.43 -21.80 5.72
C PRO A 159 -11.21 -22.37 5.00
N LYS A 160 -10.47 -21.55 4.25
CA LYS A 160 -9.26 -21.95 3.53
C LYS A 160 -8.02 -22.03 4.41
N TYR A 161 -8.08 -21.48 5.64
CA TYR A 161 -6.93 -21.34 6.52
C TYR A 161 -7.07 -22.20 7.79
N ASN A 162 -5.93 -22.66 8.29
CA ASN A 162 -5.74 -23.05 9.66
C ASN A 162 -5.33 -21.81 10.44
N VAL A 163 -6.04 -21.54 11.54
CA VAL A 163 -5.77 -20.40 12.43
C VAL A 163 -5.56 -20.96 13.83
N ALA A 164 -4.37 -20.79 14.38
CA ALA A 164 -3.98 -21.31 15.69
C ALA A 164 -3.64 -20.16 16.64
N TYR A 165 -4.28 -20.11 17.79
CA TYR A 165 -3.97 -19.15 18.84
C TYR A 165 -2.56 -19.42 19.41
N VAL A 166 -1.73 -18.39 19.51
CA VAL A 166 -0.37 -18.45 20.05
C VAL A 166 -0.30 -17.85 21.45
N GLY A 167 -1.00 -16.75 21.66
CA GLY A 167 -0.97 -16.03 22.93
C GLY A 167 -1.48 -14.60 22.83
N HIS A 168 -1.19 -13.84 23.87
CA HIS A 168 -1.50 -12.41 23.96
C HIS A 168 -0.20 -11.61 24.18
N GLN A 169 -0.07 -10.46 23.57
CA GLN A 169 1.11 -9.60 23.66
C GLN A 169 0.69 -8.13 23.67
N GLN A 170 1.41 -7.33 24.44
CA GLN A 170 1.33 -5.88 24.33
C GLN A 170 2.24 -5.43 23.16
N LEU A 171 1.63 -4.85 22.12
CA LEU A 171 2.33 -4.26 20.98
C LEU A 171 2.22 -2.75 21.09
N ASP A 172 3.28 -2.08 21.57
CA ASP A 172 3.24 -0.68 22.01
C ASP A 172 2.11 -0.45 23.04
N GLU A 173 1.10 0.34 22.71
CA GLU A 173 -0.05 0.65 23.57
C GLU A 173 -1.24 -0.30 23.36
N LEU A 174 -1.12 -1.25 22.42
CA LEU A 174 -2.22 -2.13 22.02
C LEU A 174 -2.08 -3.51 22.66
N GLY A 175 -3.13 -3.98 23.36
CA GLY A 175 -3.27 -5.38 23.66
C GLY A 175 -3.61 -6.16 22.38
N THR A 176 -2.91 -7.26 22.13
CA THR A 176 -3.14 -8.02 20.89
C THR A 176 -3.22 -9.52 21.14
N TYR A 177 -4.18 -10.17 20.50
CA TYR A 177 -4.19 -11.62 20.33
C TYR A 177 -3.29 -12.01 19.15
N ILE A 178 -2.55 -13.07 19.32
CA ILE A 178 -1.60 -13.55 18.29
C ILE A 178 -2.11 -14.87 17.74
N PHE A 179 -2.13 -14.96 16.41
CA PHE A 179 -2.49 -16.19 15.70
C PHE A 179 -1.45 -16.54 14.65
N ASP A 180 -1.12 -17.84 14.55
CA ASP A 180 -0.43 -18.37 13.40
C ASP A 180 -1.46 -18.79 12.35
N VAL A 181 -1.23 -18.38 11.11
CA VAL A 181 -2.16 -18.55 9.98
C VAL A 181 -1.44 -19.25 8.84
N ALA A 182 -2.04 -20.31 8.32
CA ALA A 182 -1.50 -21.06 7.18
C ALA A 182 -2.63 -21.59 6.29
N PRO A 183 -2.49 -21.62 4.95
CA PRO A 183 -3.49 -22.23 4.08
C PRO A 183 -3.62 -23.73 4.36
N LYS A 184 -4.85 -24.25 4.36
CA LYS A 184 -5.11 -25.70 4.50
C LYS A 184 -4.63 -26.49 3.28
N THR A 185 -4.79 -25.87 2.11
CA THR A 185 -4.42 -26.46 0.82
C THR A 185 -3.89 -25.34 -0.07
N ILE A 186 -2.84 -25.62 -0.81
CA ILE A 186 -2.30 -24.71 -1.81
C ILE A 186 -2.82 -25.15 -3.18
N GLU A 187 -3.73 -24.35 -3.74
CA GLU A 187 -4.29 -24.58 -5.07
C GLU A 187 -3.31 -24.14 -6.16
N LYS A 188 -3.42 -24.78 -7.31
CA LYS A 188 -2.55 -24.45 -8.44
C LYS A 188 -2.80 -23.01 -8.92
N ASN A 189 -1.71 -22.26 -9.13
CA ASN A 189 -1.72 -20.87 -9.58
C ASN A 189 -2.40 -19.89 -8.59
N GLN A 190 -2.54 -20.27 -7.33
CA GLN A 190 -3.02 -19.40 -6.28
C GLN A 190 -1.87 -19.04 -5.32
N ARG A 191 -1.90 -17.82 -4.82
CA ARG A 191 -0.98 -17.33 -3.81
C ARG A 191 -1.74 -17.10 -2.51
N TYR A 192 -1.12 -17.47 -1.40
CA TYR A 192 -1.71 -17.36 -0.07
C TYR A 192 -0.72 -16.71 0.88
N PHE A 193 -1.23 -16.10 1.95
CA PHE A 193 -0.41 -15.67 3.07
C PHE A 193 -0.16 -16.84 4.02
N GLN A 194 1.07 -16.95 4.54
CA GLN A 194 1.40 -17.84 5.64
C GLN A 194 2.29 -17.09 6.64
N GLY A 195 1.86 -17.02 7.89
CA GLY A 195 2.63 -16.30 8.89
C GLY A 195 1.84 -16.06 10.16
N ARG A 196 2.18 -15.01 10.86
CA ARG A 196 1.62 -14.59 12.13
C ARG A 196 0.83 -13.31 11.95
N VAL A 197 -0.30 -13.19 12.67
CA VAL A 197 -1.12 -11.99 12.70
C VAL A 197 -1.33 -11.56 14.15
N TRP A 198 -1.32 -10.26 14.38
CA TRP A 198 -1.67 -9.61 15.65
C TRP A 198 -3.01 -8.92 15.46
N VAL A 199 -3.97 -9.30 16.28
CA VAL A 199 -5.35 -8.78 16.26
C VAL A 199 -5.54 -7.94 17.50
N GLU A 200 -5.85 -6.68 17.36
CA GLU A 200 -6.12 -5.77 18.49
C GLU A 200 -7.32 -6.28 19.29
N ASP A 201 -7.24 -6.24 20.63
CA ASP A 201 -8.15 -7.00 21.51
C ASP A 201 -9.50 -6.30 21.77
N ARG A 202 -9.69 -5.04 21.32
CA ARG A 202 -10.96 -4.28 21.44
C ARG A 202 -11.70 -4.22 20.11
N ASP A 203 -11.00 -3.76 19.06
CA ASP A 203 -11.60 -3.57 17.73
C ASP A 203 -11.68 -4.88 16.96
N LEU A 204 -10.88 -5.88 17.35
CA LEU A 204 -10.76 -7.19 16.71
C LEU A 204 -10.40 -7.08 15.23
N GLU A 205 -9.49 -6.17 14.90
CA GLU A 205 -8.93 -6.02 13.57
C GLU A 205 -7.42 -6.32 13.58
N ILE A 206 -6.90 -6.79 12.45
CA ILE A 206 -5.47 -7.06 12.30
C ILE A 206 -4.72 -5.74 12.33
N VAL A 207 -3.72 -5.61 13.22
CA VAL A 207 -2.85 -4.42 13.34
C VAL A 207 -1.44 -4.67 12.87
N LYS A 208 -1.01 -5.94 12.84
CA LYS A 208 0.30 -6.35 12.32
C LYS A 208 0.21 -7.73 11.68
N THR A 209 0.95 -7.93 10.61
CA THR A 209 1.22 -9.26 10.04
C THR A 209 2.72 -9.44 9.88
N ASP A 210 3.19 -10.69 10.02
CA ASP A 210 4.57 -11.09 9.76
C ASP A 210 4.55 -12.48 9.11
N GLY A 211 4.89 -12.55 7.83
CA GLY A 211 4.78 -13.80 7.08
C GLY A 211 5.32 -13.70 5.67
N LYS A 212 4.90 -14.63 4.84
CA LYS A 212 5.31 -14.72 3.44
C LYS A 212 4.18 -15.15 2.53
N ALA A 213 4.35 -14.90 1.24
CA ALA A 213 3.51 -15.48 0.20
C ALA A 213 3.92 -16.93 -0.07
N VAL A 214 2.94 -17.85 -0.14
CA VAL A 214 3.15 -19.26 -0.45
C VAL A 214 2.30 -19.70 -1.66
N PRO A 215 2.73 -20.72 -2.42
CA PRO A 215 3.97 -21.50 -2.31
C PRO A 215 5.22 -20.67 -2.64
N ASP A 216 6.37 -21.10 -2.10
CA ASP A 216 7.65 -20.48 -2.48
C ASP A 216 7.89 -20.65 -3.99
N ILE A 217 8.39 -19.60 -4.65
CA ILE A 217 8.79 -19.64 -6.04
C ILE A 217 10.19 -20.23 -6.11
N LYS A 218 10.27 -21.51 -6.52
CA LYS A 218 11.54 -22.25 -6.64
C LYS A 218 11.71 -22.75 -8.08
N LYS A 219 11.89 -21.83 -9.02
CA LYS A 219 12.33 -22.18 -10.38
C LYS A 219 13.83 -21.96 -10.47
N LYS A 220 14.53 -22.80 -11.26
CA LYS A 220 15.97 -22.63 -11.48
C LYS A 220 16.27 -21.21 -11.95
N GLY A 221 17.05 -20.47 -11.16
CA GLY A 221 17.39 -19.06 -11.44
C GLY A 221 16.32 -18.04 -11.05
N SER A 222 15.22 -18.45 -10.40
CA SER A 222 14.19 -17.54 -9.87
C SER A 222 13.98 -17.81 -8.39
N GLU A 223 13.92 -16.76 -7.62
CA GLU A 223 13.65 -16.77 -6.18
C GLU A 223 12.47 -15.84 -5.91
N ASN A 224 11.74 -16.09 -4.82
CA ASN A 224 10.72 -15.15 -4.36
C ASN A 224 11.41 -13.88 -3.83
N VAL A 225 11.22 -12.75 -4.50
CA VAL A 225 11.90 -11.48 -4.18
C VAL A 225 11.47 -10.90 -2.84
N PHE A 226 10.30 -11.33 -2.32
CA PHE A 226 9.80 -10.93 -1.00
C PHE A 226 9.52 -12.16 -0.15
N PRO A 227 10.57 -12.89 0.30
CA PRO A 227 10.39 -14.16 1.00
C PRO A 227 9.64 -14.01 2.33
N ARG A 228 9.93 -12.95 3.09
CA ARG A 228 9.25 -12.63 4.34
C ARG A 228 9.03 -11.12 4.45
N PHE A 229 7.87 -10.71 4.97
CA PHE A 229 7.53 -9.30 5.16
C PHE A 229 6.72 -9.09 6.44
N GLU A 230 6.83 -7.89 6.99
CA GLU A 230 5.98 -7.39 8.07
C GLU A 230 5.14 -6.23 7.54
N THR A 231 3.84 -6.26 7.81
CA THR A 231 2.93 -5.15 7.51
C THR A 231 2.36 -4.60 8.80
N PHE A 232 2.41 -3.29 8.97
CA PHE A 232 1.84 -2.56 10.10
C PHE A 232 0.62 -1.79 9.62
N ARG A 233 -0.41 -1.75 10.46
CA ARG A 233 -1.62 -0.98 10.22
C ARG A 233 -1.79 0.07 11.30
N GLU A 234 -2.41 1.18 10.96
CA GLU A 234 -2.78 2.24 11.88
C GLU A 234 -4.27 2.57 11.72
N ASN A 235 -4.90 2.96 12.84
CA ASN A 235 -6.30 3.35 12.80
C ASN A 235 -6.44 4.70 12.09
N ILE A 236 -7.15 4.72 10.98
CA ILE A 236 -7.41 5.91 10.18
C ILE A 236 -8.81 6.43 10.51
N GLU A 237 -8.88 7.72 10.84
CA GLU A 237 -10.14 8.40 11.18
C GLU A 237 -10.94 7.78 12.34
N GLY A 238 -10.30 6.92 13.15
CA GLY A 238 -10.95 6.28 14.31
C GLY A 238 -11.88 5.12 13.99
N HIS A 239 -11.84 4.58 12.76
CA HIS A 239 -12.80 3.56 12.32
C HIS A 239 -12.18 2.22 11.94
N TYR A 240 -11.13 2.24 11.08
CA TYR A 240 -10.53 1.01 10.53
C TYR A 240 -9.01 1.09 10.54
N TRP A 241 -8.39 -0.08 10.65
CA TRP A 241 -6.94 -0.24 10.66
C TRP A 241 -6.40 -0.49 9.25
N PHE A 242 -5.89 0.56 8.62
CA PHE A 242 -5.31 0.51 7.27
C PHE A 242 -3.81 0.22 7.30
N PRO A 243 -3.26 -0.51 6.30
CA PRO A 243 -1.83 -0.63 6.13
C PRO A 243 -1.18 0.75 6.01
N THR A 244 -0.10 1.01 6.74
CA THR A 244 0.69 2.24 6.62
C THR A 244 2.11 1.96 6.21
N TYR A 245 2.59 0.76 6.54
CA TYR A 245 3.96 0.40 6.29
C TYR A 245 4.13 -1.12 6.13
N THR A 246 4.86 -1.53 5.08
CA THR A 246 5.33 -2.91 4.92
C THR A 246 6.84 -2.90 4.74
N ARG A 247 7.54 -3.83 5.37
CA ARG A 247 8.99 -4.00 5.21
C ARG A 247 9.36 -5.46 4.99
N SER A 248 10.47 -5.67 4.28
CA SER A 248 11.19 -6.93 4.21
C SER A 248 12.69 -6.64 4.20
N ASN A 249 13.44 -7.35 5.02
CA ASN A 249 14.90 -7.38 4.97
C ASN A 249 15.29 -8.84 4.98
N ASP A 250 15.85 -9.33 3.88
CA ASP A 250 16.18 -10.74 3.74
C ASP A 250 17.32 -10.95 2.76
N THR A 251 17.81 -12.17 2.67
CA THR A 251 18.83 -12.58 1.72
C THR A 251 18.25 -13.60 0.75
N LEU A 252 18.26 -13.27 -0.52
CA LEU A 252 17.86 -14.16 -1.60
C LEU A 252 19.03 -15.06 -1.99
N HIS A 253 18.78 -16.36 -2.13
CA HIS A 253 19.79 -17.36 -2.45
C HIS A 253 19.65 -17.82 -3.90
N PHE A 254 20.54 -17.33 -4.77
CA PHE A 254 20.60 -17.72 -6.17
C PHE A 254 21.77 -18.69 -6.41
N SER A 255 21.72 -19.42 -7.52
CA SER A 255 22.85 -20.25 -7.95
C SER A 255 24.12 -19.47 -8.25
N THR A 256 24.00 -18.15 -8.48
CA THR A 256 25.09 -17.21 -8.75
C THR A 256 25.64 -16.53 -7.50
N GLY A 257 25.04 -16.75 -6.34
CA GLY A 257 25.40 -16.14 -5.07
C GLY A 257 24.24 -15.49 -4.33
N ASP A 258 24.48 -15.10 -3.12
CA ASP A 258 23.50 -14.47 -2.25
C ASP A 258 23.32 -12.98 -2.58
N VAL A 259 22.10 -12.50 -2.46
CA VAL A 259 21.75 -11.08 -2.65
C VAL A 259 20.91 -10.61 -1.47
N ALA A 260 21.50 -9.77 -0.63
CA ALA A 260 20.75 -9.10 0.44
C ALA A 260 19.81 -8.03 -0.19
N ILE A 261 18.57 -8.00 0.29
CA ILE A 261 17.55 -7.05 -0.15
C ILE A 261 16.96 -6.28 1.03
N ARG A 262 16.50 -5.08 0.73
CA ARG A 262 15.64 -4.27 1.59
C ARG A 262 14.43 -3.80 0.78
N MET A 263 13.25 -4.20 1.18
CA MET A 263 11.99 -3.75 0.57
C MET A 263 11.19 -2.91 1.57
N MET A 264 10.53 -1.88 1.05
CA MET A 264 9.66 -1.00 1.80
C MET A 264 8.45 -0.62 0.97
N VAL A 265 7.26 -0.68 1.58
CA VAL A 265 6.04 -0.09 1.02
C VAL A 265 5.50 0.89 2.04
N ARG A 266 5.19 2.11 1.60
CA ARG A 266 4.49 3.12 2.39
C ARG A 266 3.12 3.36 1.79
N TYR A 267 2.12 3.43 2.65
CA TYR A 267 0.75 3.73 2.29
C TYR A 267 0.36 5.03 3.00
N ALA A 268 -0.07 6.03 2.25
CA ALA A 268 -0.33 7.36 2.78
C ALA A 268 -1.52 8.02 2.07
N ASN A 269 -1.92 9.19 2.58
CA ASN A 269 -2.95 10.02 1.96
C ASN A 269 -4.29 9.30 1.77
N TYR A 270 -4.68 8.45 2.73
CA TYR A 270 -5.98 7.81 2.72
C TYR A 270 -7.08 8.86 2.66
N LYS A 271 -7.99 8.72 1.69
CA LYS A 271 -9.14 9.62 1.50
C LYS A 271 -10.35 8.80 1.14
N ARG A 272 -11.40 8.93 1.93
CA ARG A 272 -12.69 8.32 1.62
C ARG A 272 -13.33 9.08 0.48
N PHE A 273 -13.75 8.38 -0.57
CA PHE A 273 -14.57 8.95 -1.62
C PHE A 273 -16.01 8.42 -1.47
N GLY A 274 -16.97 9.32 -1.54
CA GLY A 274 -18.38 8.98 -1.50
C GLY A 274 -19.15 10.02 -2.30
N VAL A 275 -19.98 9.59 -3.24
CA VAL A 275 -20.91 10.46 -3.90
C VAL A 275 -22.11 10.64 -2.98
N THR A 276 -22.11 11.69 -2.16
CA THR A 276 -23.34 12.15 -1.51
C THR A 276 -24.14 12.93 -2.54
N ILE A 277 -24.95 12.26 -3.34
CA ILE A 277 -25.96 12.93 -4.14
C ILE A 277 -27.03 13.42 -3.17
N LYS A 278 -26.96 14.69 -2.75
CA LYS A 278 -28.12 15.38 -2.20
C LYS A 278 -29.08 15.61 -3.37
N LEU A 279 -30.05 14.73 -3.54
CA LEU A 279 -31.22 15.01 -4.35
C LEU A 279 -31.91 16.20 -3.69
N GLY A 280 -31.67 17.42 -4.21
CA GLY A 280 -32.44 18.57 -3.86
C GLY A 280 -33.91 18.31 -4.26
N THR A 281 -34.82 18.44 -3.31
CA THR A 281 -36.27 18.44 -3.59
C THR A 281 -36.52 19.51 -4.63
N ALA A 282 -36.90 19.10 -5.84
CA ALA A 282 -37.39 20.02 -6.86
C ALA A 282 -38.70 20.65 -6.34
N THR A 283 -38.64 21.93 -6.02
CA THR A 283 -39.84 22.70 -5.71
C THR A 283 -40.54 22.99 -7.05
N GLU A 284 -41.73 22.41 -7.21
CA GLU A 284 -42.58 22.63 -8.37
C GLU A 284 -42.97 24.12 -8.41
N VAL A 285 -42.44 24.85 -9.38
CA VAL A 285 -42.85 26.24 -9.64
C VAL A 285 -44.16 26.18 -10.39
N LYS A 286 -45.27 26.49 -9.68
CA LYS A 286 -46.57 26.68 -10.33
C LYS A 286 -46.47 27.85 -11.30
N PRO A 287 -46.90 27.69 -12.56
CA PRO A 287 -46.99 28.82 -13.49
C PRO A 287 -48.07 29.78 -13.03
N ASP A 288 -47.73 31.08 -13.01
CA ASP A 288 -48.70 32.16 -12.82
C ASP A 288 -49.76 32.09 -13.92
N LYS A 289 -51.04 32.10 -13.52
CA LYS A 289 -52.16 32.21 -14.45
C LYS A 289 -52.26 33.67 -14.96
N PRO A 290 -52.64 33.85 -16.26
CA PRO A 290 -52.82 35.14 -16.86
C PRO A 290 -54.00 35.95 -16.30
#